data_3597e20170b2b7a50e0733dd3a43bccf
#
_entry.id   3597e20170b2b7a50e0733dd3a43bccf
#
_cell.length_a   1.000
_cell.length_b   1.000
_cell.length_c   1.000
_cell.angle_alpha   90.00
_cell.angle_beta   90.00
_cell.angle_gamma   90.00
#
_symmetry.space_group_name_H-M   'P 1'
#
loop_
_entity.id
_entity.type
_entity.pdbx_description
1 polymer ?
#
loop_
_entity_poly.entity_id
_entity_poly.type
_entity_poly.pdbx_seq_one_letter_code
_entity_poly.pdbx_strand_id
1 'polypeptide(L)'
;MKKMQSLLGALAVGCVLTTPASWAQQNGLTRSDLQRHDLSVPGYETVQTRVDFAPGALAARHSHHGEEIIYVLTGALEYQIDGSAPVVVNAGQVFFVPSGAVHQAKNIGSTMASELATYVVEKGQPLITPAP
;
A
#
# COMPACT_ATOMS: atom_id res chain seq x y z
N MET A 1 34.64 37.63 50.76
CA MET A 1 33.28 37.15 50.44
C MET A 1 33.21 36.89 48.96
N LYS A 2 33.29 35.61 48.51
CA LYS A 2 33.26 35.20 47.08
C LYS A 2 31.86 34.71 46.79
N LYS A 3 31.18 35.36 45.84
CA LYS A 3 29.87 34.94 45.34
C LYS A 3 30.04 33.79 44.34
N MET A 4 29.47 32.67 44.65
CA MET A 4 29.39 31.51 43.76
C MET A 4 28.16 31.66 42.86
N GLN A 5 28.41 31.81 41.55
CA GLN A 5 27.34 31.81 40.54
C GLN A 5 27.09 30.38 40.08
N SER A 6 25.90 29.89 40.30
CA SER A 6 25.42 28.59 39.77
C SER A 6 24.98 28.75 38.32
N LEU A 7 25.65 28.06 37.39
CA LEU A 7 25.17 27.91 36.02
C LEU A 7 24.16 26.72 36.01
N LEU A 8 22.88 27.02 35.78
CA LEU A 8 21.90 26.03 35.40
C LEU A 8 22.04 25.79 33.88
N GLY A 9 22.54 24.62 33.53
CA GLY A 9 22.52 24.16 32.15
C GLY A 9 21.14 23.56 31.83
N ALA A 10 20.41 24.20 30.92
CA ALA A 10 19.16 23.64 30.39
C ALA A 10 19.50 22.59 29.31
N LEU A 11 19.23 21.32 29.58
CA LEU A 11 19.23 20.26 28.58
C LEU A 11 17.96 20.39 27.74
N ALA A 12 18.10 20.83 26.48
CA ALA A 12 17.02 20.74 25.51
C ALA A 12 16.95 19.32 24.96
N VAL A 13 15.94 18.56 25.40
CA VAL A 13 15.61 17.25 24.79
C VAL A 13 14.91 17.51 23.47
N GLY A 14 15.65 17.38 22.37
CA GLY A 14 15.09 17.44 21.02
C GLY A 14 14.22 16.21 20.75
N CYS A 15 12.90 16.39 20.73
CA CYS A 15 11.95 15.38 20.30
C CYS A 15 12.05 15.24 18.78
N VAL A 16 12.75 14.21 18.30
CA VAL A 16 12.78 13.85 16.87
C VAL A 16 11.42 13.23 16.54
N LEU A 17 10.54 14.04 15.95
CA LEU A 17 9.29 13.54 15.38
C LEU A 17 9.63 12.77 14.11
N THR A 18 9.74 11.44 14.21
CA THR A 18 9.78 10.57 13.05
C THR A 18 8.38 10.54 12.43
N THR A 19 8.17 11.29 11.36
CA THR A 19 6.95 11.17 10.55
C THR A 19 6.97 9.79 9.90
N PRO A 20 5.91 8.98 10.05
CA PRO A 20 5.81 7.74 9.29
C PRO A 20 5.82 8.08 7.81
N ALA A 21 6.68 7.40 7.03
CA ALA A 21 6.72 7.56 5.59
C ALA A 21 5.33 7.22 5.04
N SER A 22 4.61 8.25 4.61
CA SER A 22 3.28 8.10 4.02
C SER A 22 3.45 7.51 2.63
N TRP A 23 3.18 6.22 2.46
CA TRP A 23 3.03 5.54 1.17
C TRP A 23 1.80 6.04 0.39
N ALA A 24 1.14 7.08 0.89
CA ALA A 24 -0.19 7.49 0.50
C ALA A 24 -0.27 8.14 -0.90
N GLN A 25 0.82 8.47 -1.55
CA GLN A 25 0.72 9.20 -2.81
C GLN A 25 1.84 8.87 -3.80
N GLN A 26 1.72 7.71 -4.44
CA GLN A 26 2.33 7.55 -5.76
C GLN A 26 1.54 8.45 -6.73
N ASN A 27 2.23 9.23 -7.57
CA ASN A 27 1.59 10.16 -8.50
C ASN A 27 0.45 9.49 -9.28
N GLY A 28 -0.76 9.99 -9.12
CA GLY A 28 -1.95 9.52 -9.81
C GLY A 28 -2.65 8.30 -9.19
N LEU A 29 -2.22 7.82 -8.01
CA LEU A 29 -2.94 6.80 -7.25
C LEU A 29 -3.67 7.41 -6.07
N THR A 30 -4.91 6.97 -5.86
CA THR A 30 -5.67 7.28 -4.64
C THR A 30 -6.14 5.96 -4.02
N ARG A 31 -5.88 5.77 -2.73
CA ARG A 31 -6.31 4.60 -1.96
C ARG A 31 -7.35 5.03 -0.94
N SER A 32 -8.46 4.32 -0.90
CA SER A 32 -9.54 4.54 0.07
C SER A 32 -9.80 3.24 0.81
N ASP A 33 -9.49 3.19 2.09
CA ASP A 33 -9.77 2.05 2.93
C ASP A 33 -11.28 1.95 3.17
N LEU A 34 -11.85 0.78 2.91
CA LEU A 34 -13.28 0.52 3.00
C LEU A 34 -13.65 -0.24 4.27
N GLN A 35 -12.92 -1.30 4.58
CA GLN A 35 -13.13 -2.12 5.76
C GLN A 35 -11.89 -2.96 6.11
N ARG A 36 -11.83 -3.36 7.39
CA ARG A 36 -10.81 -4.26 7.93
C ARG A 36 -11.44 -5.13 9.01
N HIS A 37 -11.24 -6.45 8.95
CA HIS A 37 -11.76 -7.39 9.93
C HIS A 37 -10.79 -8.52 10.20
N ASP A 38 -10.72 -8.94 11.46
CA ASP A 38 -10.05 -10.18 11.83
C ASP A 38 -10.76 -11.37 11.19
N LEU A 39 -9.98 -12.34 10.72
CA LEU A 39 -10.52 -13.58 10.22
C LEU A 39 -10.68 -14.61 11.35
N SER A 40 -11.48 -15.65 11.09
CA SER A 40 -11.60 -16.80 11.99
C SER A 40 -10.30 -17.60 12.10
N VAL A 41 -9.38 -17.44 11.15
CA VAL A 41 -8.03 -17.99 11.20
C VAL A 41 -7.17 -17.07 12.07
N PRO A 42 -6.65 -17.56 13.22
CA PRO A 42 -5.83 -16.74 14.11
C PRO A 42 -4.62 -16.13 13.39
N GLY A 43 -4.34 -14.85 13.66
CA GLY A 43 -3.19 -14.14 13.09
C GLY A 43 -3.42 -13.56 11.70
N TYR A 44 -4.61 -13.73 11.11
CA TYR A 44 -4.96 -13.18 9.80
C TYR A 44 -6.10 -12.17 9.86
N GLU A 45 -6.09 -11.26 8.92
CA GLU A 45 -7.15 -10.26 8.71
C GLU A 45 -7.48 -10.10 7.24
N THR A 46 -8.66 -9.59 6.95
CA THR A 46 -9.00 -9.08 5.62
C THR A 46 -9.04 -7.57 5.63
N VAL A 47 -8.51 -6.97 4.57
CA VAL A 47 -8.55 -5.53 4.31
C VAL A 47 -9.14 -5.32 2.94
N GLN A 48 -10.10 -4.41 2.81
CA GLN A 48 -10.58 -3.99 1.49
C GLN A 48 -10.26 -2.52 1.26
N THR A 49 -9.68 -2.25 0.10
CA THR A 49 -9.29 -0.92 -0.34
C THR A 49 -9.77 -0.70 -1.77
N ARG A 50 -10.40 0.43 -2.01
CA ARG A 50 -10.58 0.92 -3.38
C ARG A 50 -9.30 1.65 -3.79
N VAL A 51 -8.78 1.31 -4.97
CA VAL A 51 -7.62 1.99 -5.56
C VAL A 51 -8.05 2.62 -6.89
N ASP A 52 -7.90 3.94 -6.98
CA ASP A 52 -8.18 4.70 -8.20
C ASP A 52 -6.85 5.09 -8.86
N PHE A 53 -6.76 4.85 -10.17
CA PHE A 53 -5.58 5.08 -10.99
C PHE A 53 -5.89 6.15 -12.04
N ALA A 54 -5.21 7.28 -12.00
CA ALA A 54 -5.21 8.23 -13.11
C ALA A 54 -4.63 7.58 -14.39
N PRO A 55 -4.88 8.12 -15.59
CA PRO A 55 -4.26 7.63 -16.82
C PRO A 55 -2.75 7.52 -16.69
N GLY A 56 -2.20 6.35 -16.99
CA GLY A 56 -0.76 6.06 -16.90
C GLY A 56 -0.20 5.87 -15.49
N ALA A 57 -1.01 6.01 -14.44
CA ALA A 57 -0.56 5.79 -13.07
C ALA A 57 -0.09 4.35 -12.86
N LEU A 58 0.95 4.21 -12.06
CA LEU A 58 1.62 2.94 -11.77
C LEU A 58 1.66 2.70 -10.26
N ALA A 59 1.04 1.62 -9.80
CA ALA A 59 1.38 1.01 -8.52
C ALA A 59 2.71 0.28 -8.70
N ALA A 60 3.79 0.87 -8.18
CA ALA A 60 5.16 0.35 -8.36
C ALA A 60 5.30 -1.03 -7.72
N ARG A 61 6.37 -1.74 -8.12
CA ARG A 61 6.65 -3.10 -7.67
C ARG A 61 6.63 -3.22 -6.14
N HIS A 62 5.82 -4.15 -5.67
CA HIS A 62 5.62 -4.42 -4.25
C HIS A 62 5.08 -5.84 -4.04
N SER A 63 5.01 -6.26 -2.78
CA SER A 63 4.39 -7.51 -2.35
C SER A 63 3.53 -7.31 -1.11
N HIS A 64 2.76 -8.33 -0.74
CA HIS A 64 1.95 -8.38 0.49
C HIS A 64 2.32 -9.61 1.32
N HIS A 65 2.14 -9.52 2.64
CA HIS A 65 2.25 -10.66 3.56
C HIS A 65 0.94 -11.48 3.59
N GLY A 66 0.50 -11.91 2.41
CA GLY A 66 -0.73 -12.63 2.15
C GLY A 66 -1.20 -12.46 0.71
N GLU A 67 -2.38 -12.93 0.42
CA GLU A 67 -2.97 -12.88 -0.92
C GLU A 67 -3.69 -11.55 -1.17
N GLU A 68 -3.74 -11.17 -2.46
CA GLU A 68 -4.56 -10.07 -2.94
C GLU A 68 -5.52 -10.57 -4.01
N ILE A 69 -6.81 -10.25 -3.83
CA ILE A 69 -7.90 -10.57 -4.76
C ILE A 69 -8.41 -9.26 -5.32
N ILE A 70 -8.29 -9.08 -6.62
CA ILE A 70 -8.63 -7.85 -7.32
C ILE A 70 -9.92 -8.06 -8.11
N TYR A 71 -10.81 -7.06 -8.06
CA TYR A 71 -11.94 -6.92 -8.97
C TYR A 71 -11.85 -5.53 -9.61
N VAL A 72 -11.66 -5.45 -10.93
CA VAL A 72 -11.60 -4.18 -11.64
C VAL A 72 -13.02 -3.60 -11.77
N LEU A 73 -13.22 -2.41 -11.21
CA LEU A 73 -14.49 -1.71 -11.17
C LEU A 73 -14.74 -0.91 -12.46
N THR A 74 -13.71 -0.21 -12.93
CA THR A 74 -13.77 0.63 -14.14
C THR A 74 -12.44 0.64 -14.86
N GLY A 75 -12.46 0.85 -16.17
CA GLY A 75 -11.27 0.96 -17.00
C GLY A 75 -10.58 -0.37 -17.25
N ALA A 76 -9.26 -0.33 -17.44
CA ALA A 76 -8.40 -1.48 -17.64
C ALA A 76 -7.06 -1.28 -16.93
N LEU A 77 -6.63 -2.29 -16.21
CA LEU A 77 -5.35 -2.31 -15.52
C LEU A 77 -4.47 -3.43 -16.11
N GLU A 78 -3.20 -3.13 -16.32
CA GLU A 78 -2.20 -4.14 -16.66
C GLU A 78 -1.48 -4.56 -15.38
N TYR A 79 -1.60 -5.83 -15.05
CA TYR A 79 -0.89 -6.47 -13.94
C TYR A 79 0.30 -7.24 -14.45
N GLN A 80 1.41 -7.17 -13.71
CA GLN A 80 2.58 -7.99 -13.96
C GLN A 80 3.11 -8.53 -12.64
N ILE A 81 3.12 -9.86 -12.52
CA ILE A 81 3.83 -10.58 -11.45
C ILE A 81 5.24 -10.89 -11.98
N ASP A 82 6.26 -10.74 -11.14
CA ASP A 82 7.64 -11.05 -11.48
C ASP A 82 7.77 -12.47 -12.05
N GLY A 83 8.49 -12.59 -13.14
CA GLY A 83 8.65 -13.86 -13.85
C GLY A 83 7.48 -14.30 -14.74
N SER A 84 6.39 -13.50 -14.79
CA SER A 84 5.22 -13.79 -15.63
C SER A 84 5.03 -12.72 -16.71
N ALA A 85 4.30 -13.07 -17.77
CA ALA A 85 3.88 -12.09 -18.78
C ALA A 85 2.82 -11.14 -18.17
N PRO A 86 2.77 -9.86 -18.63
CA PRO A 86 1.72 -8.94 -18.24
C PRO A 86 0.32 -9.45 -18.63
N VAL A 87 -0.67 -9.16 -17.79
CA VAL A 87 -2.07 -9.52 -18.01
C VAL A 87 -2.92 -8.26 -17.94
N VAL A 88 -3.73 -8.00 -18.97
CA VAL A 88 -4.72 -6.91 -18.95
C VAL A 88 -6.01 -7.41 -18.31
N VAL A 89 -6.46 -6.71 -17.27
CA VAL A 89 -7.68 -6.98 -16.52
C VAL A 89 -8.65 -5.83 -16.75
N ASN A 90 -9.76 -6.11 -17.42
CA ASN A 90 -10.79 -5.11 -17.75
C ASN A 90 -11.84 -5.02 -16.65
N ALA A 91 -12.65 -3.93 -16.67
CA ALA A 91 -13.79 -3.78 -15.79
C ALA A 91 -14.68 -5.03 -15.77
N GLY A 92 -15.07 -5.49 -14.58
CA GLY A 92 -15.82 -6.72 -14.36
C GLY A 92 -14.99 -8.01 -14.30
N GLN A 93 -13.68 -7.93 -14.54
CA GLN A 93 -12.77 -9.08 -14.44
C GLN A 93 -12.04 -9.09 -13.10
N VAL A 94 -11.50 -10.26 -12.78
CA VAL A 94 -10.77 -10.53 -11.53
C VAL A 94 -9.32 -10.90 -11.82
N PHE A 95 -8.45 -10.63 -10.84
CA PHE A 95 -7.05 -11.06 -10.84
C PHE A 95 -6.65 -11.53 -9.44
N PHE A 96 -5.71 -12.45 -9.37
CA PHE A 96 -5.23 -13.00 -8.10
C PHE A 96 -3.71 -12.86 -8.02
N VAL A 97 -3.24 -12.30 -6.89
CA VAL A 97 -1.82 -12.20 -6.57
C VAL A 97 -1.53 -13.14 -5.41
N PRO A 98 -0.67 -14.15 -5.59
CA PRO A 98 -0.27 -15.06 -4.53
C PRO A 98 0.49 -14.33 -3.41
N SER A 99 0.44 -14.90 -2.20
CA SER A 99 1.17 -14.41 -1.04
C SER A 99 2.67 -14.22 -1.35
N GLY A 100 3.21 -13.05 -1.03
CA GLY A 100 4.61 -12.71 -1.23
C GLY A 100 5.05 -12.45 -2.67
N ALA A 101 4.16 -12.65 -3.66
CA ALA A 101 4.51 -12.41 -5.06
C ALA A 101 4.76 -10.92 -5.31
N VAL A 102 5.94 -10.59 -5.85
CA VAL A 102 6.24 -9.22 -6.28
C VAL A 102 5.49 -8.93 -7.56
N HIS A 103 4.74 -7.82 -7.57
CA HIS A 103 3.91 -7.42 -8.69
C HIS A 103 3.79 -5.90 -8.81
N GLN A 104 3.25 -5.46 -9.93
CA GLN A 104 2.88 -4.07 -10.20
C GLN A 104 1.56 -4.02 -10.96
N ALA A 105 0.88 -2.86 -10.90
CA ALA A 105 -0.33 -2.58 -11.67
C ALA A 105 -0.26 -1.20 -12.33
N LYS A 106 -0.70 -1.09 -13.58
CA LYS A 106 -0.66 0.16 -14.35
C LYS A 106 -2.00 0.42 -15.04
N ASN A 107 -2.49 1.64 -14.96
CA ASN A 107 -3.59 2.07 -15.84
C ASN A 107 -3.05 2.30 -17.25
N ILE A 108 -3.45 1.45 -18.19
CA ILE A 108 -3.05 1.52 -19.60
C ILE A 108 -4.04 2.30 -20.47
N GLY A 109 -5.15 2.77 -19.87
CA GLY A 109 -6.17 3.54 -20.56
C GLY A 109 -5.94 5.06 -20.51
N SER A 110 -6.82 5.79 -21.19
CA SER A 110 -6.82 7.26 -21.23
C SER A 110 -7.77 7.92 -20.23
N THR A 111 -8.51 7.12 -19.46
CA THR A 111 -9.44 7.57 -18.41
C THR A 111 -9.05 6.95 -17.07
N MET A 112 -9.70 7.40 -15.99
CA MET A 112 -9.54 6.78 -14.67
C MET A 112 -9.89 5.30 -14.75
N ALA A 113 -9.08 4.48 -14.11
CA ALA A 113 -9.39 3.08 -13.80
C ALA A 113 -9.50 2.90 -12.28
N SER A 114 -10.30 1.95 -11.83
CA SER A 114 -10.40 1.65 -10.42
C SER A 114 -10.60 0.16 -10.16
N GLU A 115 -10.14 -0.28 -9.01
CA GLU A 115 -10.28 -1.65 -8.54
C GLU A 115 -10.76 -1.69 -7.10
N LEU A 116 -11.38 -2.82 -6.74
CA LEU A 116 -11.55 -3.25 -5.38
C LEU A 116 -10.47 -4.31 -5.09
N ALA A 117 -9.51 -3.95 -4.26
CA ALA A 117 -8.49 -4.86 -3.77
C ALA A 117 -8.93 -5.45 -2.42
N THR A 118 -8.96 -6.77 -2.33
CA THR A 118 -9.24 -7.50 -1.09
C THR A 118 -8.00 -8.28 -0.70
N TYR A 119 -7.42 -7.90 0.44
CA TYR A 119 -6.23 -8.54 0.99
C TYR A 119 -6.65 -9.54 2.07
N VAL A 120 -6.03 -10.72 2.07
CA VAL A 120 -6.07 -11.71 3.14
C VAL A 120 -4.65 -11.85 3.64
N VAL A 121 -4.32 -11.19 4.74
CA VAL A 121 -2.94 -10.93 5.14
C VAL A 121 -2.67 -11.20 6.61
N GLU A 122 -1.40 -11.41 6.95
CA GLU A 122 -0.96 -11.54 8.33
C GLU A 122 -1.13 -10.21 9.08
N LYS A 123 -1.69 -10.29 10.28
CA LYS A 123 -1.85 -9.14 11.19
C LYS A 123 -0.50 -8.63 11.66
N GLY A 124 -0.41 -7.30 11.79
CA GLY A 124 0.79 -6.65 12.32
C GLY A 124 1.92 -6.48 11.31
N GLN A 125 1.75 -6.98 10.08
CA GLN A 125 2.68 -6.74 8.97
C GLN A 125 2.24 -5.52 8.14
N PRO A 126 3.17 -4.82 7.47
CA PRO A 126 2.82 -3.79 6.50
C PRO A 126 1.93 -4.37 5.39
N LEU A 127 0.86 -3.66 5.03
CA LEU A 127 -0.01 -4.10 3.93
C LEU A 127 0.76 -4.13 2.60
N ILE A 128 1.68 -3.19 2.40
CA ILE A 128 2.50 -3.07 1.19
C ILE A 128 3.97 -3.12 1.60
N THR A 129 4.73 -4.02 1.00
CA THR A 129 6.18 -4.10 1.13
C THR A 129 6.80 -3.78 -0.23
N PRO A 130 7.51 -2.65 -0.39
CA PRO A 130 8.15 -2.29 -1.65
C PRO A 130 9.18 -3.31 -2.08
N ALA A 131 9.27 -3.53 -3.39
CA ALA A 131 10.31 -4.32 -4.01
C ALA A 131 11.26 -3.42 -4.83
N PRO A 132 12.56 -3.75 -4.89
CA PRO A 132 13.56 -3.01 -5.67
C PRO A 132 13.30 -3.07 -7.17
#